data_b75ec16bc83bed616f148ef985372bff
#
_entry.id   b75ec16bc83bed616f148ef985372bff
#
_cell.length_a   1.000
_cell.length_b   1.000
_cell.length_c   1.000
_cell.angle_alpha   90.00
_cell.angle_beta   90.00
_cell.angle_gamma   90.00
#
_symmetry.space_group_name_H-M   'P 1'
#
loop_
_entity.id
_entity.type
_entity.pdbx_description
1 polymer ?
#
loop_
_entity_poly.entity_id
_entity_poly.type
_entity_poly.pdbx_seq_one_letter_code
_entity_poly.pdbx_strand_id
1 'polypeptide(L)'
;MKKQKTIHKAGCTPADERIPMSKQKKTIAAAIVLVALLVTAFICWRVFAPTANVGSKTISVTITHADGTSKTEALSTDAETLWDAMREKDLIDGTDSDYGKWVTTVDGETADEANGQFWMFTRGGEWVDTACDTTYIADGESYEFFIYVS
;
A
#
# COMPACT_ATOMS: atom_id res chain seq x y z
N MET A 1 50.61 -86.24 -6.31
CA MET A 1 51.44 -85.09 -6.64
C MET A 1 50.61 -84.01 -7.31
N LYS A 2 50.83 -82.82 -6.89
CA LYS A 2 50.37 -81.50 -7.39
C LYS A 2 49.01 -81.03 -6.92
N LYS A 3 49.14 -80.08 -5.98
CA LYS A 3 48.14 -79.19 -5.44
C LYS A 3 47.63 -78.22 -6.49
N GLN A 4 46.33 -78.08 -6.61
CA GLN A 4 45.76 -76.94 -7.26
C GLN A 4 45.30 -75.93 -6.20
N LYS A 5 45.78 -74.72 -6.39
CA LYS A 5 45.53 -73.57 -5.54
C LYS A 5 44.35 -72.85 -6.10
N THR A 6 43.21 -72.88 -5.40
CA THR A 6 42.01 -72.15 -5.79
C THR A 6 42.20 -70.70 -5.33
N ILE A 7 42.17 -69.77 -6.24
CA ILE A 7 42.19 -68.33 -5.97
C ILE A 7 40.74 -67.90 -5.77
N HIS A 8 40.42 -67.52 -4.57
CA HIS A 8 39.15 -66.85 -4.29
C HIS A 8 39.26 -65.39 -4.68
N LYS A 9 38.54 -65.02 -5.71
CA LYS A 9 38.35 -63.65 -6.13
C LYS A 9 37.37 -62.98 -5.20
N ALA A 10 37.86 -62.15 -4.29
CA ALA A 10 37.02 -61.30 -3.50
C ALA A 10 36.30 -60.30 -4.39
N GLY A 11 35.00 -60.46 -4.57
CA GLY A 11 34.15 -59.47 -5.22
C GLY A 11 34.01 -58.24 -4.35
N CYS A 12 34.59 -57.14 -4.76
CA CYS A 12 34.23 -55.82 -4.22
C CYS A 12 32.82 -55.53 -4.69
N THR A 13 31.87 -55.58 -3.81
CA THR A 13 30.56 -54.97 -3.98
C THR A 13 30.70 -53.47 -3.71
N PRO A 14 30.37 -52.60 -4.64
CA PRO A 14 30.29 -51.17 -4.34
C PRO A 14 29.21 -50.98 -3.26
N ALA A 15 29.58 -50.32 -2.18
CA ALA A 15 28.65 -49.91 -1.17
C ALA A 15 27.57 -49.04 -1.84
N ASP A 16 26.38 -49.58 -1.97
CA ASP A 16 25.21 -48.84 -2.37
C ASP A 16 24.89 -47.88 -1.23
N GLU A 17 25.36 -46.66 -1.37
CA GLU A 17 25.09 -45.57 -0.45
C GLU A 17 23.65 -45.12 -0.63
N ARG A 18 22.74 -45.94 -0.15
CA ARG A 18 21.31 -45.60 -0.05
C ARG A 18 21.19 -44.52 1.00
N ILE A 19 21.17 -43.29 0.57
CA ILE A 19 20.71 -42.17 1.40
C ILE A 19 19.34 -42.55 1.95
N PRO A 20 19.15 -42.61 3.27
CA PRO A 20 17.90 -43.10 3.86
C PRO A 20 16.76 -42.20 3.42
N MET A 21 15.78 -42.78 2.72
CA MET A 21 14.59 -42.10 2.18
C MET A 21 13.84 -41.24 3.20
N SER A 22 14.04 -41.45 4.49
CA SER A 22 13.43 -40.63 5.55
C SER A 22 14.04 -39.21 5.65
N LYS A 23 15.32 -39.03 5.33
CA LYS A 23 15.97 -37.72 5.32
C LYS A 23 15.58 -36.92 4.06
N GLN A 24 15.47 -37.55 2.91
CA GLN A 24 15.01 -36.91 1.68
C GLN A 24 13.56 -36.38 1.79
N LYS A 25 12.65 -37.16 2.38
CA LYS A 25 11.26 -36.70 2.60
C LYS A 25 11.18 -35.48 3.53
N LYS A 26 12.00 -35.44 4.57
CA LYS A 26 12.09 -34.30 5.49
C LYS A 26 12.67 -33.04 4.82
N THR A 27 13.68 -33.21 3.96
CA THR A 27 14.28 -32.09 3.23
C THR A 27 13.33 -31.53 2.15
N ILE A 28 12.60 -32.39 1.47
CA ILE A 28 11.60 -31.98 0.49
C ILE A 28 10.43 -31.26 1.18
N ALA A 29 9.94 -31.78 2.30
CA ALA A 29 8.89 -31.13 3.07
C ALA A 29 9.33 -29.75 3.61
N ALA A 30 10.56 -29.64 4.10
CA ALA A 30 11.13 -28.35 4.55
C ALA A 30 11.27 -27.34 3.38
N ALA A 31 11.68 -27.80 2.21
CA ALA A 31 11.76 -26.95 1.01
C ALA A 31 10.38 -26.45 0.57
N ILE A 32 9.36 -27.30 0.60
CA ILE A 32 7.98 -26.91 0.25
C ILE A 32 7.45 -25.87 1.23
N VAL A 33 7.67 -26.05 2.52
CA VAL A 33 7.26 -25.08 3.56
C VAL A 33 7.98 -23.75 3.37
N LEU A 34 9.28 -23.77 3.06
CA LEU A 34 10.05 -22.56 2.82
C LEU A 34 9.51 -21.80 1.59
N VAL A 35 9.25 -22.50 0.50
CA VAL A 35 8.68 -21.89 -0.73
C VAL A 35 7.29 -21.33 -0.45
N ALA A 36 6.44 -22.04 0.30
CA ALA A 36 5.11 -21.57 0.68
C ALA A 36 5.20 -20.28 1.52
N LEU A 37 6.13 -20.21 2.48
CA LEU A 37 6.36 -19.01 3.29
C LEU A 37 6.85 -17.83 2.45
N LEU A 38 7.76 -18.05 1.49
CA LEU A 38 8.25 -17.00 0.59
C LEU A 38 7.14 -16.49 -0.33
N VAL A 39 6.31 -17.38 -0.85
CA VAL A 39 5.15 -17.01 -1.68
C VAL A 39 4.14 -16.22 -0.87
N THR A 40 3.84 -16.65 0.36
CA THR A 40 2.92 -15.93 1.25
C THR A 40 3.48 -14.55 1.62
N ALA A 41 4.75 -14.46 1.95
CA ALA A 41 5.42 -13.18 2.24
C ALA A 41 5.42 -12.26 1.02
N PHE A 42 5.64 -12.80 -0.18
CA PHE A 42 5.61 -12.03 -1.43
C PHE A 42 4.19 -11.53 -1.75
N ILE A 43 3.16 -12.35 -1.53
CA ILE A 43 1.76 -11.93 -1.70
C ILE A 43 1.38 -10.87 -0.67
N CYS A 44 1.74 -11.05 0.62
CA CYS A 44 1.54 -10.03 1.64
C CYS A 44 2.24 -8.73 1.26
N TRP A 45 3.49 -8.80 0.82
CA TRP A 45 4.22 -7.60 0.39
C TRP A 45 3.56 -6.93 -0.82
N ARG A 46 3.05 -7.70 -1.78
CA ARG A 46 2.31 -7.17 -2.95
C ARG A 46 0.99 -6.50 -2.57
N VAL A 47 0.28 -7.05 -1.58
CA VAL A 47 -1.03 -6.52 -1.14
C VAL A 47 -0.86 -5.31 -0.22
N PHE A 48 0.20 -5.30 0.62
CA PHE A 48 0.49 -4.21 1.56
C PHE A 48 1.60 -3.27 1.09
N ALA A 49 2.27 -3.57 -0.03
CA ALA A 49 3.18 -2.59 -0.62
C ALA A 49 2.35 -1.39 -1.04
N PRO A 50 2.66 -0.17 -0.55
CA PRO A 50 2.05 1.02 -1.09
C PRO A 50 2.34 1.00 -2.59
N THR A 51 1.28 1.01 -3.39
CA THR A 51 1.44 1.26 -4.82
C THR A 51 2.13 2.60 -4.91
N ALA A 52 3.39 2.61 -5.32
CA ALA A 52 4.08 3.82 -5.67
C ALA A 52 3.30 4.41 -6.86
N ASN A 53 2.32 5.25 -6.56
CA ASN A 53 1.71 6.10 -7.54
C ASN A 53 2.82 7.00 -8.08
N VAL A 54 2.92 7.08 -9.40
CA VAL A 54 3.92 7.88 -10.07
C VAL A 54 3.62 9.34 -9.77
N GLY A 55 4.30 9.92 -8.80
CA GLY A 55 4.20 11.31 -8.38
C GLY A 55 5.41 11.67 -7.53
N SER A 56 5.91 12.90 -7.68
CA SER A 56 7.10 13.37 -6.97
C SER A 56 6.82 13.74 -5.51
N LYS A 57 5.55 13.97 -5.17
CA LYS A 57 5.09 14.34 -3.82
C LYS A 57 4.08 13.32 -3.31
N THR A 58 4.13 13.02 -2.03
CA THR A 58 3.12 12.22 -1.34
C THR A 58 2.54 13.04 -0.19
N ILE A 59 1.23 13.29 -0.25
CA ILE A 59 0.50 13.96 0.83
C ILE A 59 -0.52 12.98 1.45
N SER A 60 -0.88 13.22 2.70
CA SER A 60 -1.92 12.48 3.41
C SER A 60 -3.17 13.34 3.50
N VAL A 61 -4.30 12.84 3.03
CA VAL A 61 -5.59 13.54 3.13
C VAL A 61 -6.54 12.71 3.97
N THR A 62 -6.98 13.25 5.08
CA THR A 62 -8.03 12.68 5.94
C THR A 62 -9.34 13.39 5.64
N ILE A 63 -10.39 12.64 5.37
CA ILE A 63 -11.72 13.16 5.09
C ILE A 63 -12.65 12.66 6.20
N THR A 64 -13.28 13.59 6.90
CA THR A 64 -14.25 13.32 7.96
C THR A 64 -15.63 13.72 7.48
N HIS A 65 -16.51 12.75 7.32
CA HIS A 65 -17.88 12.91 6.85
C HIS A 65 -18.81 13.44 7.92
N ALA A 66 -19.99 13.92 7.52
CA ALA A 66 -21.01 14.45 8.45
C ALA A 66 -21.49 13.40 9.47
N ASP A 67 -21.44 12.12 9.13
CA ASP A 67 -21.79 11.01 10.04
C ASP A 67 -20.70 10.68 11.07
N GLY A 68 -19.55 11.38 11.02
CA GLY A 68 -18.39 11.17 11.89
C GLY A 68 -17.45 10.08 11.42
N THR A 69 -17.68 9.45 10.28
CA THR A 69 -16.72 8.50 9.70
C THR A 69 -15.53 9.24 9.10
N SER A 70 -14.33 8.71 9.27
CA SER A 70 -13.10 9.29 8.74
C SER A 70 -12.37 8.30 7.86
N LYS A 71 -11.85 8.80 6.73
CA LYS A 71 -11.05 8.06 5.76
C LYS A 71 -9.76 8.81 5.51
N THR A 72 -8.63 8.11 5.58
CA THR A 72 -7.32 8.69 5.25
C THR A 72 -6.77 8.04 3.99
N GLU A 73 -6.39 8.87 3.03
CA GLU A 73 -5.76 8.45 1.78
C GLU A 73 -4.40 9.11 1.60
N ALA A 74 -3.44 8.33 1.11
CA ALA A 74 -2.16 8.85 0.67
C ALA A 74 -2.24 9.14 -0.83
N LEU A 75 -2.06 10.39 -1.21
CA LEU A 75 -2.08 10.85 -2.59
C LEU A 75 -0.64 11.07 -3.06
N SER A 76 -0.21 10.31 -4.05
CA SER A 76 1.02 10.61 -4.77
C SER A 76 0.68 11.36 -6.05
N THR A 77 1.27 12.54 -6.23
CA THR A 77 0.91 13.47 -7.27
C THR A 77 2.09 14.37 -7.67
N ASP A 78 2.07 14.85 -8.88
CA ASP A 78 2.93 15.94 -9.37
C ASP A 78 2.23 17.29 -9.34
N ALA A 79 0.97 17.34 -8.93
CA ALA A 79 0.18 18.56 -8.85
C ALA A 79 0.84 19.62 -7.95
N GLU A 80 0.63 20.88 -8.25
CA GLU A 80 1.18 21.98 -7.44
C GLU A 80 0.25 22.36 -6.31
N THR A 81 -1.07 22.21 -6.50
CA THR A 81 -2.08 22.64 -5.54
C THR A 81 -2.84 21.46 -4.95
N LEU A 82 -3.43 21.66 -3.77
CA LEU A 82 -4.25 20.66 -3.09
C LEU A 82 -5.50 20.30 -3.91
N TRP A 83 -6.09 21.30 -4.57
CA TRP A 83 -7.23 21.12 -5.46
C TRP A 83 -6.91 20.14 -6.59
N ASP A 84 -5.82 20.38 -7.31
CA ASP A 84 -5.42 19.56 -8.45
C ASP A 84 -5.07 18.13 -8.01
N ALA A 85 -4.37 17.98 -6.90
CA ALA A 85 -4.03 16.68 -6.34
C ALA A 85 -5.27 15.82 -6.00
N MET A 86 -6.29 16.45 -5.41
CA MET A 86 -7.53 15.75 -5.08
C MET A 86 -8.42 15.51 -6.32
N ARG A 87 -8.39 16.43 -7.31
CA ARG A 87 -9.09 16.25 -8.58
C ARG A 87 -8.56 15.09 -9.40
N GLU A 88 -7.25 14.85 -9.40
CA GLU A 88 -6.63 13.68 -10.06
C GLU A 88 -7.21 12.33 -9.55
N LYS A 89 -7.78 12.33 -8.36
CA LYS A 89 -8.39 11.14 -7.73
C LYS A 89 -9.92 11.19 -7.66
N ASP A 90 -10.54 12.19 -8.29
CA ASP A 90 -11.98 12.43 -8.20
C ASP A 90 -12.51 12.57 -6.76
N LEU A 91 -11.66 13.05 -5.84
CA LEU A 91 -11.99 13.19 -4.42
C LEU A 91 -12.64 14.53 -4.08
N ILE A 92 -12.57 15.54 -4.96
CA ILE A 92 -13.08 16.88 -4.68
C ILE A 92 -13.85 17.44 -5.87
N ASP A 93 -14.89 18.20 -5.60
CA ASP A 93 -15.60 19.00 -6.59
C ASP A 93 -16.07 20.32 -5.98
N GLY A 94 -16.36 21.30 -6.83
CA GLY A 94 -16.77 22.62 -6.36
C GLY A 94 -17.01 23.59 -7.51
N THR A 95 -17.22 24.85 -7.13
CA THR A 95 -17.52 25.94 -8.05
C THR A 95 -16.47 27.03 -7.96
N ASP A 96 -16.40 27.88 -8.99
CA ASP A 96 -15.57 29.07 -8.97
C ASP A 96 -16.19 30.15 -8.09
N SER A 97 -15.37 30.82 -7.29
CA SER A 97 -15.74 31.97 -6.50
C SER A 97 -14.73 33.11 -6.65
N ASP A 98 -15.07 34.30 -6.18
CA ASP A 98 -14.19 35.46 -6.21
C ASP A 98 -12.91 35.28 -5.34
N TYR A 99 -12.91 34.28 -4.49
CA TYR A 99 -11.81 33.94 -3.56
C TYR A 99 -11.09 32.65 -3.88
N GLY A 100 -11.35 32.04 -5.05
CA GLY A 100 -10.82 30.74 -5.48
C GLY A 100 -11.89 29.67 -5.57
N LYS A 101 -11.49 28.39 -5.62
CA LYS A 101 -12.43 27.27 -5.71
C LYS A 101 -13.19 27.08 -4.40
N TRP A 102 -14.52 27.16 -4.50
CA TRP A 102 -15.42 26.84 -3.40
C TRP A 102 -15.73 25.34 -3.41
N VAL A 103 -15.30 24.65 -2.37
CA VAL A 103 -15.45 23.20 -2.26
C VAL A 103 -16.89 22.87 -1.87
N THR A 104 -17.60 22.14 -2.70
CA THR A 104 -18.99 21.70 -2.44
C THR A 104 -19.08 20.22 -2.11
N THR A 105 -18.18 19.41 -2.66
CA THR A 105 -18.23 17.95 -2.55
C THR A 105 -16.83 17.39 -2.27
N VAL A 106 -16.71 16.50 -1.30
CA VAL A 106 -15.49 15.76 -1.00
C VAL A 106 -15.86 14.29 -0.78
N ASP A 107 -15.07 13.37 -1.41
CA ASP A 107 -15.28 11.92 -1.38
C ASP A 107 -16.76 11.50 -1.65
N GLY A 108 -17.39 12.21 -2.59
CA GLY A 108 -18.76 11.96 -3.00
C GLY A 108 -19.84 12.54 -2.07
N GLU A 109 -19.48 13.17 -0.94
CA GLU A 109 -20.43 13.84 -0.05
C GLU A 109 -20.49 15.33 -0.34
N THR A 110 -21.70 15.83 -0.63
CA THR A 110 -21.96 17.24 -0.87
C THR A 110 -22.45 17.92 0.41
N ALA A 111 -21.83 19.03 0.80
CA ALA A 111 -22.25 19.82 1.95
C ALA A 111 -23.61 20.47 1.70
N ASP A 112 -24.47 20.47 2.70
CA ASP A 112 -25.79 21.13 2.65
C ASP A 112 -25.66 22.60 3.10
N GLU A 113 -25.29 23.46 2.15
CA GLU A 113 -25.10 24.90 2.38
C GLU A 113 -26.38 25.59 2.85
N ALA A 114 -27.56 25.08 2.44
CA ALA A 114 -28.85 25.64 2.86
C ALA A 114 -29.11 25.44 4.38
N ASN A 115 -28.46 24.41 4.96
CA ASN A 115 -28.48 24.14 6.39
C ASN A 115 -27.17 24.55 7.11
N GLY A 116 -26.35 25.41 6.49
CA GLY A 116 -25.15 25.97 7.08
C GLY A 116 -23.98 25.00 7.14
N GLN A 117 -23.96 23.98 6.29
CA GLN A 117 -22.83 23.05 6.18
C GLN A 117 -21.85 23.52 5.11
N PHE A 118 -20.56 23.47 5.41
CA PHE A 118 -19.50 23.85 4.49
C PHE A 118 -18.29 22.91 4.63
N TRP A 119 -17.69 22.53 3.51
CA TRP A 119 -16.42 21.83 3.53
C TRP A 119 -15.29 22.79 3.90
N MET A 120 -14.56 22.43 4.94
CA MET A 120 -13.38 23.16 5.41
C MET A 120 -12.19 22.22 5.47
N PHE A 121 -11.00 22.75 5.46
CA PHE A 121 -9.79 21.94 5.61
C PHE A 121 -8.73 22.60 6.47
N THR A 122 -7.87 21.75 7.05
CA THR A 122 -6.69 22.15 7.82
C THR A 122 -5.44 21.56 7.17
N ARG A 123 -4.29 22.16 7.47
CA ARG A 123 -2.96 21.64 7.14
C ARG A 123 -2.23 21.31 8.43
N GLY A 124 -1.89 20.02 8.65
CA GLY A 124 -1.23 19.59 9.88
C GLY A 124 -2.01 19.92 11.16
N GLY A 125 -3.35 20.02 11.08
CA GLY A 125 -4.22 20.40 12.18
C GLY A 125 -4.42 21.92 12.38
N GLU A 126 -3.79 22.75 11.54
CA GLU A 126 -3.94 24.21 11.58
C GLU A 126 -4.86 24.72 10.47
N TRP A 127 -5.63 25.75 10.77
CA TRP A 127 -6.50 26.41 9.79
C TRP A 127 -5.71 27.00 8.64
N VAL A 128 -6.25 26.89 7.45
CA VAL A 128 -5.67 27.46 6.23
C VAL A 128 -6.56 28.59 5.74
N ASP A 129 -5.97 29.80 5.59
CA ASP A 129 -6.69 31.00 5.16
C ASP A 129 -6.77 31.15 3.63
N THR A 130 -6.33 30.15 2.89
CA THR A 130 -6.31 30.15 1.41
C THR A 130 -7.30 29.12 0.86
N ALA A 131 -7.83 29.38 -0.33
CA ALA A 131 -8.66 28.41 -1.04
C ALA A 131 -7.83 27.18 -1.47
N CYS A 132 -8.50 26.05 -1.68
CA CYS A 132 -7.86 24.76 -1.99
C CYS A 132 -7.01 24.83 -3.27
N ASP A 133 -7.44 25.60 -4.28
CA ASP A 133 -6.75 25.81 -5.55
C ASP A 133 -5.55 26.76 -5.48
N THR A 134 -5.43 27.54 -4.41
CA THR A 134 -4.29 28.43 -4.13
C THR A 134 -3.39 27.89 -3.02
N THR A 135 -3.74 26.75 -2.44
CA THR A 135 -2.93 26.05 -1.43
C THR A 135 -1.92 25.15 -2.12
N TYR A 136 -0.65 25.59 -2.18
CA TYR A 136 0.46 24.80 -2.71
C TYR A 136 0.81 23.68 -1.74
N ILE A 137 1.05 22.49 -2.28
CA ILE A 137 1.37 21.29 -1.53
C ILE A 137 2.87 20.96 -1.60
N ALA A 138 3.40 20.45 -0.49
CA ALA A 138 4.74 19.90 -0.41
C ALA A 138 4.71 18.42 -0.01
N ASP A 139 5.80 17.71 -0.31
CA ASP A 139 5.93 16.31 0.03
C ASP A 139 5.89 16.09 1.55
N GLY A 140 5.12 15.08 1.98
CA GLY A 140 4.97 14.73 3.38
C GLY A 140 3.93 15.55 4.16
N GLU A 141 3.24 16.50 3.54
CA GLU A 141 2.19 17.27 4.22
C GLU A 141 0.92 16.43 4.47
N SER A 142 0.19 16.82 5.51
CA SER A 142 -1.10 16.23 5.86
C SER A 142 -2.19 17.29 5.85
N TYR A 143 -3.33 16.91 5.29
CA TYR A 143 -4.53 17.73 5.21
C TYR A 143 -5.71 16.97 5.78
N GLU A 144 -6.64 17.71 6.41
CA GLU A 144 -7.87 17.15 6.95
C GLU A 144 -9.05 17.96 6.45
N PHE A 145 -9.97 17.30 5.74
CA PHE A 145 -11.24 17.87 5.28
C PHE A 145 -12.37 17.44 6.22
N PHE A 146 -13.23 18.34 6.56
CA PHE A 146 -14.40 18.07 7.40
C PHE A 146 -15.54 19.03 7.09
N ILE A 147 -16.75 18.64 7.44
CA ILE A 147 -17.93 19.51 7.33
C ILE A 147 -18.00 20.37 8.58
N TYR A 148 -17.92 21.68 8.37
CA TYR A 148 -18.20 22.69 9.39
C TYR A 148 -19.68 23.06 9.33
N VAL A 149 -20.30 23.26 10.50
CA VAL A 149 -21.69 23.71 10.63
C VAL A 149 -21.70 25.06 11.34
N SER A 150 -22.23 26.09 10.67
CA SER A 150 -22.29 27.45 11.18
C SER A 150 -23.56 27.72 12.02
#